data_22fc8475e58ce2421738f23b48efbd52
#
_entry.id   22fc8475e58ce2421738f23b48efbd52
#
_cell.length_a   1.000
_cell.length_b   1.000
_cell.length_c   1.000
_cell.angle_alpha   90.00
_cell.angle_beta   90.00
_cell.angle_gamma   90.00
#
_symmetry.space_group_name_H-M   'P 1'
#
loop_
_entity.id
_entity.type
_entity.pdbx_description
1 polymer ?
#
loop_
_entity_poly.entity_id
_entity_poly.type
_entity_poly.pdbx_seq_one_letter_code
_entity_poly.pdbx_strand_id
1 'polypeptide(L)'
;MASCSQEDPTLFGGESDGYYFNYNSADDMTATINFADSIVTDPEVGYVPLKIRLLGHLPEQTTSIKLKAEPVEGYEMPQVTLPTIEVKAGEYDKTVEVKVARPTQENTTYAVKITFEQADKSMKDFNSFVIYTKEVYERPDNWTDRYYGEWTAEKYKFIAKTLKNAAFYSDDSYKQSNQYNPRLIYAVRDWHNAHPTEAIPYDIPFLDDTELWREYDKPDYWGDLQDKYFGNYDGWKFGKFALKLGLTTQNEYEVLGSTDEAELQKSNKHAVLLMLQNYNNQFEQGYSYWGLNSAFSVPMVEGVDYDVVAPAFWTNSLTGPMIKKYYGEYSEAKYKKMLQIASSSVDGFKPFQLFPVKLIWDDASMTNTPMWDTDANLNWTYMGEQVIYEFYKIFKQKAPSLFPDGVTAPADEPQEKQ
;
A
#
# COMPACT_ATOMS: atom_id res chain seq x y z
N MET A 1 54.12 -66.75 7.90
CA MET A 1 54.16 -65.30 7.99
C MET A 1 53.76 -64.74 6.62
N ALA A 2 52.50 -64.30 6.48
CA ALA A 2 52.04 -63.68 5.26
C ALA A 2 52.32 -62.15 5.36
N SER A 3 53.18 -61.70 4.49
CA SER A 3 53.45 -60.27 4.33
C SER A 3 52.25 -59.63 3.65
N CYS A 4 51.51 -58.79 4.37
CA CYS A 4 50.62 -57.83 3.72
C CYS A 4 51.50 -56.80 3.00
N SER A 5 51.50 -56.84 1.68
CA SER A 5 51.96 -55.72 0.88
C SER A 5 50.93 -54.62 1.05
N GLN A 6 51.32 -53.56 1.77
CA GLN A 6 50.59 -52.30 1.78
C GLN A 6 50.73 -51.73 0.37
N GLU A 7 49.67 -51.69 -0.42
CA GLU A 7 49.63 -50.94 -1.64
C GLU A 7 49.89 -49.46 -1.29
N ASP A 8 50.91 -48.88 -1.84
CA ASP A 8 51.14 -47.44 -1.72
C ASP A 8 49.91 -46.71 -2.21
N PRO A 9 49.41 -45.69 -1.47
CA PRO A 9 48.32 -44.88 -1.96
C PRO A 9 48.76 -44.34 -3.33
N THR A 10 47.92 -44.57 -4.34
CA THR A 10 48.12 -44.03 -5.68
C THR A 10 48.23 -42.53 -5.54
N LEU A 11 49.46 -42.03 -5.49
CA LEU A 11 49.72 -40.61 -5.63
C LEU A 11 49.20 -40.24 -7.01
N PHE A 12 48.29 -39.27 -7.06
CA PHE A 12 47.84 -38.67 -8.31
C PHE A 12 49.10 -38.28 -9.11
N GLY A 13 49.39 -39.03 -10.15
CA GLY A 13 50.48 -38.69 -11.07
C GLY A 13 50.15 -37.34 -11.73
N GLY A 14 51.12 -36.42 -11.75
CA GLY A 14 50.94 -35.05 -12.18
C GLY A 14 50.59 -34.80 -13.65
N GLU A 15 49.83 -35.71 -14.28
CA GLU A 15 49.38 -35.59 -15.67
C GLU A 15 47.94 -35.10 -15.81
N SER A 16 47.24 -34.77 -14.71
CA SER A 16 45.80 -34.39 -14.78
C SER A 16 45.41 -33.26 -13.86
N ASP A 17 46.09 -32.14 -13.88
CA ASP A 17 45.54 -30.91 -13.34
C ASP A 17 44.27 -30.53 -14.13
N GLY A 18 43.17 -30.29 -13.38
CA GLY A 18 41.89 -30.05 -14.01
C GLY A 18 40.99 -29.17 -13.15
N TYR A 19 39.75 -29.15 -13.49
CA TYR A 19 38.72 -28.40 -12.74
C TYR A 19 37.37 -29.09 -12.86
N TYR A 20 36.48 -28.77 -11.92
CA TYR A 20 35.12 -29.32 -11.84
C TYR A 20 34.17 -28.37 -11.16
N PHE A 21 32.89 -28.60 -11.37
CA PHE A 21 31.84 -27.93 -10.60
C PHE A 21 31.75 -28.54 -9.21
N ASN A 22 31.99 -27.75 -8.18
CA ASN A 22 32.15 -28.21 -6.81
C ASN A 22 30.80 -28.32 -6.11
N TYR A 23 30.11 -29.41 -6.33
CA TYR A 23 28.83 -29.77 -5.69
C TYR A 23 28.91 -31.17 -5.10
N ASN A 24 27.97 -31.50 -4.17
CA ASN A 24 28.03 -32.77 -3.42
C ASN A 24 27.58 -33.96 -4.27
N SER A 25 26.70 -33.74 -5.22
CA SER A 25 26.18 -34.79 -6.12
C SER A 25 25.92 -34.23 -7.52
N ALA A 26 25.70 -35.14 -8.46
CA ALA A 26 25.30 -34.75 -9.82
C ALA A 26 23.93 -34.08 -9.84
N ASP A 27 23.03 -34.42 -8.89
CA ASP A 27 21.70 -33.86 -8.78
C ASP A 27 21.74 -32.37 -8.32
N ASP A 28 22.80 -32.00 -7.58
CA ASP A 28 23.02 -30.61 -7.15
C ASP A 28 23.54 -29.70 -8.26
N MET A 29 23.90 -30.24 -9.43
CA MET A 29 24.42 -29.47 -10.57
C MET A 29 23.32 -28.96 -11.48
N THR A 30 22.24 -28.50 -10.88
CA THR A 30 21.13 -27.82 -11.55
C THR A 30 20.68 -26.59 -10.78
N ALA A 31 20.17 -25.62 -11.49
CA ALA A 31 19.51 -24.46 -10.89
C ALA A 31 18.26 -24.10 -11.69
N THR A 32 17.23 -23.64 -11.03
CA THR A 32 16.02 -23.13 -11.67
C THR A 32 15.78 -21.70 -11.22
N ILE A 33 15.59 -20.79 -12.18
CA ILE A 33 15.13 -19.42 -11.95
C ILE A 33 13.71 -19.33 -12.48
N ASN A 34 12.76 -19.05 -11.60
CA ASN A 34 11.42 -18.65 -12.00
C ASN A 34 11.28 -17.13 -11.86
N PHE A 35 11.23 -16.40 -12.96
CA PHE A 35 11.11 -14.94 -12.95
C PHE A 35 9.80 -14.45 -12.34
N ALA A 36 8.77 -15.29 -12.31
CA ALA A 36 7.53 -15.00 -11.62
C ALA A 36 7.72 -14.75 -10.10
N ASP A 37 8.75 -15.36 -9.48
CA ASP A 37 9.05 -15.19 -8.05
C ASP A 37 9.61 -13.79 -7.73
N SER A 38 10.03 -13.06 -8.75
CA SER A 38 10.62 -11.72 -8.68
C SER A 38 9.73 -10.64 -9.32
N ILE A 39 8.43 -10.86 -9.38
CA ILE A 39 7.45 -10.00 -10.07
C ILE A 39 7.49 -8.52 -9.62
N VAL A 40 7.84 -8.25 -8.37
CA VAL A 40 7.89 -6.88 -7.82
C VAL A 40 9.10 -6.11 -8.33
N THR A 41 10.27 -6.78 -8.43
CA THR A 41 11.51 -6.18 -8.93
C THR A 41 11.63 -6.29 -10.44
N ASP A 42 10.89 -7.21 -11.04
CA ASP A 42 10.72 -7.42 -12.47
C ASP A 42 12.05 -7.45 -13.26
N PRO A 43 13.05 -8.28 -12.86
CA PRO A 43 14.37 -8.24 -13.44
C PRO A 43 14.39 -8.84 -14.84
N GLU A 44 15.15 -8.25 -15.76
CA GLU A 44 15.40 -8.76 -17.11
C GLU A 44 16.42 -9.91 -17.16
N VAL A 45 17.20 -10.06 -16.09
CA VAL A 45 18.25 -11.08 -15.99
C VAL A 45 18.28 -11.72 -14.62
N GLY A 46 18.54 -13.02 -14.60
CA GLY A 46 18.83 -13.79 -13.39
C GLY A 46 20.32 -14.11 -13.28
N TYR A 47 20.78 -14.38 -12.07
CA TYR A 47 22.17 -14.72 -11.77
C TYR A 47 22.23 -16.09 -11.09
N VAL A 48 23.08 -16.97 -11.64
CA VAL A 48 23.31 -18.31 -11.07
C VAL A 48 24.78 -18.42 -10.65
N PRO A 49 25.04 -18.57 -9.34
CA PRO A 49 26.40 -18.78 -8.86
C PRO A 49 26.86 -20.20 -9.17
N LEU A 50 28.01 -20.32 -9.86
CA LEU A 50 28.68 -21.59 -10.10
C LEU A 50 29.94 -21.68 -9.25
N LYS A 51 30.03 -22.76 -8.49
CA LYS A 51 31.22 -23.08 -7.68
C LYS A 51 32.14 -23.97 -8.48
N ILE A 52 33.37 -23.53 -8.69
CA ILE A 52 34.41 -24.24 -9.46
C ILE A 52 35.56 -24.50 -8.54
N ARG A 53 36.12 -25.72 -8.62
CA ARG A 53 37.31 -26.11 -7.88
C ARG A 53 38.35 -26.71 -8.82
N LEU A 54 39.62 -26.43 -8.53
CA LEU A 54 40.75 -27.05 -9.20
C LEU A 54 40.98 -28.45 -8.64
N LEU A 55 41.43 -29.32 -9.52
CA LEU A 55 41.86 -30.66 -9.21
C LEU A 55 43.39 -30.74 -9.52
N GLY A 56 44.19 -31.34 -8.63
CA GLY A 56 45.62 -31.48 -8.80
C GLY A 56 46.40 -30.40 -8.05
N HIS A 57 47.38 -29.82 -8.68
CA HIS A 57 48.28 -28.85 -8.08
C HIS A 57 47.67 -27.44 -8.06
N LEU A 58 48.05 -26.66 -7.03
CA LEU A 58 47.73 -25.23 -7.00
C LEU A 58 48.41 -24.51 -8.18
N PRO A 59 47.75 -23.60 -8.85
CA PRO A 59 48.36 -22.83 -9.93
C PRO A 59 49.48 -21.94 -9.39
N GLU A 60 50.61 -21.98 -10.03
CA GLU A 60 51.76 -21.09 -9.74
C GLU A 60 51.58 -19.71 -10.37
N GLN A 61 50.71 -19.61 -11.36
CA GLN A 61 50.38 -18.39 -12.10
C GLN A 61 48.85 -18.30 -12.27
N THR A 62 48.35 -17.09 -12.53
CA THR A 62 46.95 -16.91 -12.85
C THR A 62 46.53 -17.78 -14.05
N THR A 63 45.56 -18.64 -13.84
CA THR A 63 45.01 -19.56 -14.84
C THR A 63 43.61 -19.10 -15.25
N SER A 64 43.37 -19.05 -16.57
CA SER A 64 42.05 -18.72 -17.09
C SER A 64 41.29 -20.00 -17.42
N ILE A 65 40.06 -20.09 -16.90
CA ILE A 65 39.12 -21.17 -17.20
C ILE A 65 37.98 -20.58 -18.05
N LYS A 66 37.65 -21.25 -19.12
CA LYS A 66 36.57 -20.85 -20.00
C LYS A 66 35.40 -21.83 -19.93
N LEU A 67 34.23 -21.25 -19.86
CA LEU A 67 32.97 -21.97 -19.95
C LEU A 67 32.39 -21.84 -21.35
N LYS A 68 31.58 -22.81 -21.75
CA LYS A 68 30.72 -22.75 -22.93
C LYS A 68 29.26 -23.08 -22.54
N ALA A 69 28.35 -22.52 -23.30
CA ALA A 69 26.92 -22.78 -23.17
C ALA A 69 26.48 -23.70 -24.31
N GLU A 70 25.77 -24.75 -23.99
CA GLU A 70 25.25 -25.74 -24.91
C GLU A 70 23.73 -25.91 -24.77
N PRO A 71 23.00 -26.21 -25.86
CA PRO A 71 21.58 -26.48 -25.79
C PRO A 71 21.31 -27.77 -24.99
N VAL A 72 20.15 -27.81 -24.35
CA VAL A 72 19.58 -28.99 -23.68
C VAL A 72 18.48 -29.56 -24.57
N GLU A 73 18.50 -30.84 -24.82
CA GLU A 73 17.50 -31.51 -25.66
C GLU A 73 16.08 -31.30 -25.11
N GLY A 74 15.17 -30.92 -25.96
CA GLY A 74 13.77 -30.66 -25.60
C GLY A 74 13.48 -29.27 -25.05
N TYR A 75 14.46 -28.38 -24.94
CA TYR A 75 14.31 -27.02 -24.45
C TYR A 75 14.86 -25.97 -25.41
N GLU A 76 14.25 -24.83 -25.46
CA GLU A 76 14.86 -23.66 -26.08
C GLU A 76 15.98 -23.12 -25.19
N MET A 77 17.06 -22.66 -25.82
CA MET A 77 18.19 -22.11 -25.09
C MET A 77 17.97 -20.62 -24.78
N PRO A 78 18.07 -20.21 -23.50
CA PRO A 78 17.98 -18.81 -23.13
C PRO A 78 19.25 -18.05 -23.56
N GLN A 79 19.21 -16.74 -23.69
CA GLN A 79 20.42 -15.93 -23.82
C GLN A 79 21.21 -15.97 -22.52
N VAL A 80 22.51 -16.28 -22.62
CA VAL A 80 23.42 -16.35 -21.47
C VAL A 80 24.65 -15.50 -21.70
N THR A 81 25.13 -14.92 -20.61
CA THR A 81 26.44 -14.27 -20.58
C THR A 81 27.33 -15.02 -19.60
N LEU A 82 28.41 -15.62 -20.14
CA LEU A 82 29.37 -16.37 -19.35
C LEU A 82 30.43 -15.42 -18.76
N PRO A 83 30.85 -15.65 -17.50
CA PRO A 83 31.89 -14.86 -16.88
C PRO A 83 33.29 -15.28 -17.40
N THR A 84 34.23 -14.36 -17.36
CA THR A 84 35.65 -14.69 -17.45
C THR A 84 36.11 -15.18 -16.09
N ILE A 85 36.71 -16.36 -16.03
CA ILE A 85 37.18 -17.00 -14.81
C ILE A 85 38.69 -16.93 -14.75
N GLU A 86 39.21 -16.20 -13.79
CA GLU A 86 40.62 -16.14 -13.47
C GLU A 86 40.84 -16.70 -12.08
N VAL A 87 41.61 -17.78 -11.99
CA VAL A 87 42.06 -18.36 -10.73
C VAL A 87 43.50 -17.92 -10.51
N LYS A 88 43.74 -17.19 -9.43
CA LYS A 88 45.06 -16.64 -9.10
C LYS A 88 45.96 -17.73 -8.55
N ALA A 89 47.27 -17.46 -8.61
CA ALA A 89 48.27 -18.34 -7.98
C ALA A 89 47.90 -18.61 -6.50
N GLY A 90 47.87 -19.89 -6.13
CA GLY A 90 47.50 -20.35 -4.79
C GLY A 90 45.97 -20.38 -4.48
N GLU A 91 45.09 -19.96 -5.38
CA GLU A 91 43.61 -20.11 -5.23
C GLU A 91 43.23 -21.54 -5.65
N TYR A 92 42.27 -22.14 -4.92
CA TYR A 92 41.79 -23.49 -5.17
C TYR A 92 40.31 -23.51 -5.61
N ASP A 93 39.51 -22.60 -5.06
CA ASP A 93 38.09 -22.47 -5.32
C ASP A 93 37.76 -21.12 -5.94
N LYS A 94 36.74 -21.12 -6.81
CA LYS A 94 36.19 -19.89 -7.39
C LYS A 94 34.67 -19.99 -7.49
N THR A 95 33.98 -18.95 -7.05
CA THR A 95 32.54 -18.77 -7.35
C THR A 95 32.41 -17.69 -8.40
N VAL A 96 31.67 -17.97 -9.46
CA VAL A 96 31.40 -17.05 -10.56
C VAL A 96 29.88 -17.03 -10.83
N GLU A 97 29.39 -15.94 -11.43
CA GLU A 97 27.98 -15.81 -11.73
C GLU A 97 27.76 -15.89 -13.24
N VAL A 98 26.85 -16.78 -13.65
CA VAL A 98 26.31 -16.84 -15.00
C VAL A 98 25.07 -15.99 -15.05
N LYS A 99 24.99 -15.04 -15.99
CA LYS A 99 23.82 -14.24 -16.27
C LYS A 99 22.95 -14.97 -17.29
N VAL A 100 21.66 -15.08 -16.98
CA VAL A 100 20.68 -15.71 -17.85
C VAL A 100 19.53 -14.74 -18.09
N ALA A 101 19.17 -14.49 -19.34
CA ALA A 101 18.08 -13.61 -19.68
C ALA A 101 16.74 -14.22 -19.31
N ARG A 102 15.77 -13.34 -19.02
CA ARG A 102 14.37 -13.70 -18.81
C ARG A 102 13.82 -14.42 -20.05
N PRO A 103 12.97 -15.44 -19.90
CA PRO A 103 12.27 -16.08 -21.00
C PRO A 103 11.45 -15.08 -21.82
N THR A 104 11.46 -15.25 -23.14
CA THR A 104 10.65 -14.42 -24.04
C THR A 104 9.19 -14.86 -24.11
N GLN A 105 8.88 -16.07 -23.65
CA GLN A 105 7.53 -16.64 -23.60
C GLN A 105 7.21 -17.12 -22.20
N GLU A 106 6.10 -16.61 -21.67
CA GLU A 106 5.54 -17.10 -20.40
C GLU A 106 5.10 -18.56 -20.54
N ASN A 107 5.08 -19.28 -19.43
CA ASN A 107 4.68 -20.70 -19.34
C ASN A 107 5.57 -21.65 -20.15
N THR A 108 6.74 -21.19 -20.59
CA THR A 108 7.73 -21.99 -21.30
C THR A 108 9.00 -22.07 -20.47
N THR A 109 9.53 -23.29 -20.37
CA THR A 109 10.82 -23.52 -19.69
C THR A 109 11.93 -23.55 -20.73
N TYR A 110 12.95 -22.76 -20.50
CA TYR A 110 14.18 -22.73 -21.26
C TYR A 110 15.27 -23.43 -20.46
N ALA A 111 16.24 -24.02 -21.13
CA ALA A 111 17.36 -24.66 -20.46
C ALA A 111 18.68 -24.42 -21.20
N VAL A 112 19.76 -24.29 -20.44
CA VAL A 112 21.11 -24.21 -20.94
C VAL A 112 22.03 -25.08 -20.10
N LYS A 113 22.89 -25.80 -20.76
CA LYS A 113 23.94 -26.60 -20.15
C LYS A 113 25.26 -25.83 -20.22
N ILE A 114 25.83 -25.57 -19.07
CA ILE A 114 27.13 -24.92 -18.93
C ILE A 114 28.17 -26.00 -18.76
N THR A 115 29.20 -25.97 -19.58
CA THR A 115 30.31 -26.92 -19.56
C THR A 115 31.64 -26.17 -19.65
N PHE A 116 32.73 -26.87 -19.40
CA PHE A 116 34.07 -26.32 -19.61
C PHE A 116 34.46 -26.42 -21.07
N GLU A 117 35.11 -25.38 -21.62
CA GLU A 117 35.58 -25.37 -23.00
C GLU A 117 36.64 -26.46 -23.25
N GLN A 118 37.50 -26.69 -22.25
CA GLN A 118 38.51 -27.77 -22.28
C GLN A 118 37.97 -28.98 -21.50
N ALA A 119 37.17 -29.79 -22.19
CA ALA A 119 36.52 -30.96 -21.59
C ALA A 119 37.51 -32.05 -21.09
N ASP A 120 38.67 -32.16 -21.72
CA ASP A 120 39.74 -33.08 -21.36
C ASP A 120 40.40 -32.77 -20.02
N LYS A 121 40.26 -31.52 -19.53
CA LYS A 121 40.75 -31.08 -18.23
C LYS A 121 39.66 -31.08 -17.16
N SER A 122 38.47 -31.56 -17.46
CA SER A 122 37.36 -31.54 -16.49
C SER A 122 37.03 -32.96 -15.98
N MET A 123 36.62 -33.05 -14.71
CA MET A 123 36.19 -34.29 -14.08
C MET A 123 34.88 -34.77 -14.71
N LYS A 124 34.84 -36.01 -15.24
CA LYS A 124 33.74 -36.53 -16.06
C LYS A 124 32.33 -36.34 -15.49
N ASP A 125 32.15 -36.60 -14.20
CA ASP A 125 30.83 -36.60 -13.56
C ASP A 125 30.43 -35.22 -13.00
N PHE A 126 31.38 -34.26 -13.03
CA PHE A 126 31.19 -32.90 -12.49
C PHE A 126 31.60 -31.82 -13.50
N ASN A 127 31.41 -32.05 -14.77
CA ASN A 127 31.85 -31.18 -15.86
C ASN A 127 30.73 -30.37 -16.51
N SER A 128 29.49 -30.54 -16.03
CA SER A 128 28.34 -29.84 -16.59
C SER A 128 27.37 -29.37 -15.50
N PHE A 129 26.78 -28.20 -15.71
CA PHE A 129 25.77 -27.62 -14.85
C PHE A 129 24.59 -27.20 -15.72
N VAL A 130 23.36 -27.53 -15.34
CA VAL A 130 22.18 -27.19 -16.12
C VAL A 130 21.41 -26.09 -15.42
N ILE A 131 21.09 -25.01 -16.15
CA ILE A 131 20.30 -23.91 -15.68
C ILE A 131 18.96 -23.91 -16.41
N TYR A 132 17.89 -24.02 -15.66
CA TYR A 132 16.53 -23.85 -16.15
C TYR A 132 16.05 -22.45 -15.86
N THR A 133 15.39 -21.81 -16.83
CA THR A 133 14.72 -20.52 -16.63
C THR A 133 13.29 -20.62 -17.10
N LYS A 134 12.40 -20.07 -16.34
CA LYS A 134 10.96 -20.04 -16.63
C LYS A 134 10.32 -18.77 -16.09
N GLU A 135 9.18 -18.45 -16.63
CA GLU A 135 8.26 -17.46 -16.06
C GLU A 135 6.87 -18.11 -16.00
N VAL A 136 6.61 -18.77 -14.88
CA VAL A 136 5.38 -19.53 -14.67
C VAL A 136 4.73 -19.03 -13.39
N TYR A 137 3.51 -18.53 -13.55
CA TYR A 137 2.68 -18.06 -12.46
C TYR A 137 1.72 -19.20 -12.06
N GLU A 138 1.71 -19.54 -10.82
CA GLU A 138 0.83 -20.58 -10.26
C GLU A 138 -0.11 -19.96 -9.23
N ARG A 139 -1.36 -20.48 -9.17
CA ARG A 139 -2.31 -20.04 -8.15
C ARG A 139 -1.78 -20.42 -6.77
N PRO A 140 -1.59 -19.46 -5.84
CA PRO A 140 -1.21 -19.78 -4.47
C PRO A 140 -2.31 -20.55 -3.73
N ASP A 141 -1.94 -21.49 -2.88
CA ASP A 141 -2.90 -22.31 -2.11
C ASP A 141 -3.82 -21.49 -1.21
N ASN A 142 -3.32 -20.36 -0.70
CA ASN A 142 -4.06 -19.46 0.18
C ASN A 142 -4.66 -18.24 -0.56
N TRP A 143 -4.76 -18.29 -1.88
CA TRP A 143 -5.48 -17.27 -2.65
C TRP A 143 -6.95 -17.21 -2.24
N THR A 144 -7.46 -16.01 -1.98
CA THR A 144 -8.81 -15.79 -1.51
C THR A 144 -9.66 -15.12 -2.58
N ASP A 145 -10.55 -15.87 -3.22
CA ASP A 145 -11.47 -15.37 -4.24
C ASP A 145 -12.40 -14.27 -3.70
N ARG A 146 -12.67 -14.29 -2.40
CA ARG A 146 -13.45 -13.24 -1.72
C ARG A 146 -12.88 -11.83 -1.91
N TYR A 147 -11.54 -11.70 -1.90
CA TYR A 147 -10.86 -10.40 -2.00
C TYR A 147 -10.40 -10.07 -3.41
N TYR A 148 -10.07 -11.08 -4.21
CA TYR A 148 -9.41 -10.87 -5.50
C TYR A 148 -10.14 -11.52 -6.67
N GLY A 149 -11.27 -12.19 -6.42
CA GLY A 149 -12.00 -12.94 -7.45
C GLY A 149 -11.26 -14.19 -7.91
N GLU A 150 -11.73 -14.79 -8.98
CA GLU A 150 -11.09 -15.93 -9.62
C GLU A 150 -9.64 -15.59 -10.01
N TRP A 151 -8.71 -16.50 -9.73
CA TRP A 151 -7.30 -16.29 -10.00
C TRP A 151 -6.99 -16.36 -11.50
N THR A 152 -6.23 -15.38 -11.99
CA THR A 152 -5.54 -15.45 -13.28
C THR A 152 -4.13 -14.88 -13.13
N ALA A 153 -3.19 -15.29 -14.00
CA ALA A 153 -1.82 -14.80 -13.97
C ALA A 153 -1.76 -13.28 -14.19
N GLU A 154 -2.58 -12.76 -15.10
CA GLU A 154 -2.66 -11.31 -15.40
C GLU A 154 -3.14 -10.51 -14.18
N LYS A 155 -4.18 -11.00 -13.50
CA LYS A 155 -4.70 -10.38 -12.27
C LYS A 155 -3.66 -10.41 -11.17
N TYR A 156 -3.00 -11.54 -10.97
CA TYR A 156 -1.92 -11.67 -9.98
C TYR A 156 -0.78 -10.67 -10.26
N LYS A 157 -0.30 -10.60 -11.51
CA LYS A 157 0.74 -9.66 -11.93
C LYS A 157 0.34 -8.20 -11.66
N PHE A 158 -0.89 -7.83 -12.04
CA PHE A 158 -1.42 -6.49 -11.80
C PHE A 158 -1.43 -6.14 -10.30
N ILE A 159 -1.97 -7.03 -9.48
CA ILE A 159 -2.08 -6.80 -8.04
C ILE A 159 -0.69 -6.73 -7.39
N ALA A 160 0.19 -7.68 -7.68
CA ALA A 160 1.53 -7.73 -7.10
C ALA A 160 2.35 -6.47 -7.43
N LYS A 161 2.31 -6.00 -8.69
CA LYS A 161 2.98 -4.77 -9.13
C LYS A 161 2.39 -3.52 -8.48
N THR A 162 1.06 -3.42 -8.40
CA THR A 162 0.35 -2.30 -7.77
C THR A 162 0.67 -2.19 -6.28
N LEU A 163 0.64 -3.31 -5.58
CA LEU A 163 0.88 -3.35 -4.13
C LEU A 163 2.37 -3.41 -3.77
N LYS A 164 3.25 -3.64 -4.75
CA LYS A 164 4.68 -3.93 -4.55
C LYS A 164 4.91 -5.07 -3.54
N ASN A 165 4.04 -6.06 -3.59
CA ASN A 165 4.06 -7.22 -2.70
C ASN A 165 3.59 -8.46 -3.46
N ALA A 166 4.47 -9.46 -3.61
CA ALA A 166 4.13 -10.70 -4.29
C ALA A 166 3.31 -11.68 -3.43
N ALA A 167 3.32 -11.50 -2.11
CA ALA A 167 2.61 -12.35 -1.15
C ALA A 167 1.40 -11.64 -0.51
N PHE A 168 0.79 -10.68 -1.20
CA PHE A 168 -0.33 -9.87 -0.70
C PHE A 168 -1.52 -10.72 -0.22
N TYR A 169 -1.75 -11.86 -0.82
CA TYR A 169 -2.85 -12.78 -0.48
C TYR A 169 -2.66 -13.49 0.88
N SER A 170 -1.46 -13.48 1.45
CA SER A 170 -1.15 -14.05 2.77
C SER A 170 -1.41 -13.09 3.92
N ASP A 171 -1.64 -11.82 3.64
CA ASP A 171 -1.90 -10.79 4.64
C ASP A 171 -3.30 -10.96 5.27
N ASP A 172 -3.45 -10.40 6.46
CA ASP A 172 -4.71 -10.47 7.18
C ASP A 172 -5.84 -9.67 6.50
N SER A 173 -7.07 -9.94 6.92
CA SER A 173 -8.27 -9.33 6.35
C SER A 173 -8.31 -7.80 6.52
N TYR A 174 -7.68 -7.27 7.58
CA TYR A 174 -7.60 -5.83 7.80
C TYR A 174 -6.75 -5.15 6.72
N LYS A 175 -5.55 -5.69 6.44
CA LYS A 175 -4.70 -5.19 5.36
C LYS A 175 -5.39 -5.30 4.00
N GLN A 176 -6.03 -6.44 3.74
CA GLN A 176 -6.70 -6.67 2.47
C GLN A 176 -7.84 -5.68 2.23
N SER A 177 -8.70 -5.44 3.24
CA SER A 177 -9.83 -4.54 3.11
C SER A 177 -9.44 -3.05 3.18
N ASN A 178 -8.51 -2.68 4.06
CA ASN A 178 -8.26 -1.28 4.39
C ASN A 178 -7.02 -0.68 3.72
N GLN A 179 -6.07 -1.50 3.28
CA GLN A 179 -4.85 -1.02 2.64
C GLN A 179 -4.79 -1.39 1.15
N TYR A 180 -5.05 -2.67 0.81
CA TYR A 180 -4.88 -3.16 -0.55
C TYR A 180 -6.06 -2.83 -1.45
N ASN A 181 -7.27 -3.07 -0.97
CA ASN A 181 -8.49 -2.82 -1.75
C ASN A 181 -8.58 -1.37 -2.29
N PRO A 182 -8.36 -0.33 -1.48
CA PRO A 182 -8.34 1.04 -1.96
C PRO A 182 -7.30 1.32 -3.05
N ARG A 183 -6.10 0.77 -2.89
CA ARG A 183 -5.03 0.91 -3.90
C ARG A 183 -5.40 0.26 -5.22
N LEU A 184 -6.01 -0.92 -5.15
CA LEU A 184 -6.42 -1.65 -6.35
C LEU A 184 -7.55 -0.95 -7.09
N ILE A 185 -8.55 -0.41 -6.39
CA ILE A 185 -9.62 0.38 -7.01
C ILE A 185 -9.06 1.58 -7.77
N TYR A 186 -8.14 2.28 -7.15
CA TYR A 186 -7.50 3.43 -7.79
C TYR A 186 -6.72 3.01 -9.04
N ALA A 187 -5.93 1.94 -8.94
CA ALA A 187 -5.16 1.42 -10.07
C ALA A 187 -6.05 0.90 -11.23
N VAL A 188 -7.19 0.27 -10.90
CA VAL A 188 -8.19 -0.13 -11.90
C VAL A 188 -8.79 1.09 -12.58
N ARG A 189 -9.10 2.14 -11.83
CA ARG A 189 -9.59 3.40 -12.38
C ARG A 189 -8.56 4.06 -13.31
N ASP A 190 -7.30 4.11 -12.89
CA ASP A 190 -6.21 4.63 -13.73
C ASP A 190 -6.07 3.84 -15.02
N TRP A 191 -6.10 2.52 -14.91
CA TRP A 191 -6.05 1.66 -16.10
C TRP A 191 -7.20 1.96 -17.06
N HIS A 192 -8.42 2.05 -16.54
CA HIS A 192 -9.61 2.36 -17.36
C HIS A 192 -9.52 3.75 -18.02
N ASN A 193 -9.02 4.75 -17.31
CA ASN A 193 -8.82 6.09 -17.86
C ASN A 193 -7.78 6.10 -18.99
N ALA A 194 -6.73 5.29 -18.87
CA ALA A 194 -5.71 5.13 -19.91
C ALA A 194 -6.21 4.30 -21.10
N HIS A 195 -7.23 3.44 -20.89
CA HIS A 195 -7.79 2.52 -21.89
C HIS A 195 -9.33 2.62 -21.94
N PRO A 196 -9.89 3.79 -22.27
CA PRO A 196 -11.33 4.07 -22.07
C PRO A 196 -12.26 3.23 -22.96
N THR A 197 -11.75 2.62 -24.03
CA THR A 197 -12.51 1.78 -24.97
C THR A 197 -12.30 0.28 -24.77
N GLU A 198 -11.43 -0.11 -23.85
CA GLU A 198 -11.10 -1.50 -23.57
C GLU A 198 -11.85 -2.01 -22.35
N ALA A 199 -12.26 -3.28 -22.37
CA ALA A 199 -12.79 -3.94 -21.18
C ALA A 199 -11.66 -4.15 -20.16
N ILE A 200 -11.98 -4.02 -18.88
CA ILE A 200 -11.02 -4.31 -17.81
C ILE A 200 -10.64 -5.79 -17.91
N PRO A 201 -9.34 -6.14 -18.06
CA PRO A 201 -8.91 -7.51 -18.31
C PRO A 201 -8.99 -8.44 -17.08
N TYR A 202 -9.37 -7.91 -15.94
CA TYR A 202 -9.50 -8.65 -14.69
C TYR A 202 -10.64 -8.10 -13.85
N ASP A 203 -11.32 -8.99 -13.15
CA ASP A 203 -12.37 -8.67 -12.20
C ASP A 203 -11.82 -8.82 -10.79
N ILE A 204 -11.89 -7.74 -9.99
CA ILE A 204 -11.49 -7.72 -8.58
C ILE A 204 -12.73 -7.33 -7.77
N PRO A 205 -13.28 -8.22 -6.93
CA PRO A 205 -14.42 -7.90 -6.10
C PRO A 205 -13.98 -6.93 -5.00
N PHE A 206 -14.59 -5.75 -4.98
CA PHE A 206 -14.36 -4.77 -3.94
C PHE A 206 -15.39 -4.96 -2.83
N LEU A 207 -14.92 -5.23 -1.61
CA LEU A 207 -15.78 -5.61 -0.50
C LEU A 207 -16.63 -4.46 0.03
N ASP A 208 -16.17 -3.22 -0.14
CA ASP A 208 -16.87 -2.02 0.27
C ASP A 208 -16.56 -0.89 -0.68
N ASP A 209 -17.56 -0.42 -1.40
CA ASP A 209 -17.46 0.66 -2.37
C ASP A 209 -17.77 2.03 -1.77
N THR A 210 -18.26 2.10 -0.54
CA THR A 210 -18.73 3.33 0.08
C THR A 210 -17.67 4.07 0.89
N GLU A 211 -16.70 3.37 1.50
CA GLU A 211 -15.67 3.96 2.35
C GLU A 211 -14.28 3.37 2.07
N LEU A 212 -13.78 3.57 0.88
CA LEU A 212 -12.48 3.07 0.50
C LEU A 212 -11.38 4.00 1.02
N TRP A 213 -10.48 3.42 1.79
CA TRP A 213 -9.34 4.09 2.38
C TRP A 213 -8.11 3.77 1.54
N ARG A 214 -7.34 4.79 1.23
CA ARG A 214 -6.07 4.63 0.51
C ARG A 214 -4.93 5.10 1.41
N GLU A 215 -4.03 4.20 1.73
CA GLU A 215 -2.77 4.57 2.34
C GLU A 215 -1.75 4.85 1.22
N TYR A 216 -1.28 6.09 1.13
CA TYR A 216 -0.29 6.52 0.17
C TYR A 216 0.92 7.09 0.85
N ASP A 217 2.07 6.92 0.22
CA ASP A 217 3.22 7.74 0.54
C ASP A 217 2.91 9.21 0.22
N LYS A 218 3.48 10.13 0.99
CA LYS A 218 3.30 11.56 0.77
C LYS A 218 3.80 11.93 -0.64
N PRO A 219 2.94 12.49 -1.50
CA PRO A 219 3.38 12.92 -2.82
C PRO A 219 4.41 14.04 -2.73
N ASP A 220 5.36 14.07 -3.67
CA ASP A 220 6.43 15.08 -3.70
C ASP A 220 5.91 16.51 -3.81
N TYR A 221 4.75 16.71 -4.43
CA TYR A 221 4.13 18.02 -4.56
C TYR A 221 3.45 18.52 -3.27
N TRP A 222 3.24 17.65 -2.26
CA TRP A 222 2.53 18.02 -1.05
C TRP A 222 3.44 18.83 -0.11
N GLY A 223 3.25 20.12 -0.07
CA GLY A 223 3.97 21.08 0.77
C GLY A 223 3.05 21.98 1.57
N ASP A 224 3.59 23.13 2.05
CA ASP A 224 2.87 24.08 2.90
C ASP A 224 1.59 24.62 2.25
N LEU A 225 1.60 24.71 0.92
CA LEU A 225 0.44 25.19 0.16
C LEU A 225 -0.71 24.18 0.21
N GLN A 226 -0.39 22.89 0.06
CA GLN A 226 -1.38 21.81 0.19
C GLN A 226 -1.87 21.69 1.63
N ASP A 227 -0.97 21.83 2.61
CA ASP A 227 -1.33 21.83 4.03
C ASP A 227 -2.31 22.97 4.36
N LYS A 228 -2.14 24.15 3.75
CA LYS A 228 -3.06 25.28 3.89
C LYS A 228 -4.49 24.95 3.43
N TYR A 229 -4.61 24.25 2.27
CA TYR A 229 -5.93 23.99 1.66
C TYR A 229 -6.52 22.64 2.04
N PHE A 230 -5.70 21.62 2.31
CA PHE A 230 -6.18 20.27 2.57
C PHE A 230 -5.78 19.75 3.96
N GLY A 231 -4.99 20.52 4.71
CA GLY A 231 -4.44 20.15 6.02
C GLY A 231 -3.22 19.23 5.89
N ASN A 232 -2.56 18.99 7.01
CA ASN A 232 -1.37 18.14 7.05
C ASN A 232 -1.62 16.82 6.34
N TYR A 233 -0.61 16.37 5.57
CA TYR A 233 -0.71 15.11 4.85
C TYR A 233 -0.99 13.94 5.81
N ASP A 234 -1.95 13.14 5.41
CA ASP A 234 -2.32 11.88 6.05
C ASP A 234 -2.78 10.92 4.95
N GLY A 235 -2.17 9.73 4.89
CA GLY A 235 -2.43 8.76 3.83
C GLY A 235 -3.89 8.30 3.78
N TRP A 236 -4.55 8.20 4.93
CA TRP A 236 -5.97 7.89 5.03
C TRP A 236 -6.86 9.00 4.48
N LYS A 237 -6.54 10.24 4.83
CA LYS A 237 -7.23 11.42 4.29
C LYS A 237 -7.08 11.48 2.78
N PHE A 238 -5.86 11.30 2.28
CA PHE A 238 -5.57 11.30 0.85
C PHE A 238 -6.36 10.22 0.11
N GLY A 239 -6.46 9.02 0.67
CA GLY A 239 -7.28 7.95 0.12
C GLY A 239 -8.75 8.33 -0.02
N LYS A 240 -9.32 8.98 0.98
CA LYS A 240 -10.70 9.50 0.92
C LYS A 240 -10.87 10.57 -0.15
N PHE A 241 -9.89 11.46 -0.31
CA PHE A 241 -9.89 12.43 -1.40
C PHE A 241 -9.89 11.74 -2.76
N ALA A 242 -9.03 10.73 -2.95
CA ALA A 242 -8.95 10.01 -4.20
C ALA A 242 -10.32 9.48 -4.65
N LEU A 243 -11.12 9.00 -3.70
CA LEU A 243 -12.46 8.47 -3.99
C LEU A 243 -13.51 9.56 -4.14
N LYS A 244 -13.63 10.43 -3.14
CA LYS A 244 -14.71 11.43 -3.08
C LYS A 244 -14.57 12.51 -4.13
N LEU A 245 -13.33 12.92 -4.47
CA LEU A 245 -13.04 13.88 -5.53
C LEU A 245 -12.87 13.24 -6.91
N GLY A 246 -12.95 11.90 -7.00
CA GLY A 246 -12.75 11.19 -8.26
C GLY A 246 -11.34 11.36 -8.82
N LEU A 247 -10.32 11.36 -7.94
CA LEU A 247 -8.93 11.55 -8.35
C LEU A 247 -8.43 10.38 -9.20
N THR A 248 -7.59 10.71 -10.15
CA THR A 248 -6.83 9.78 -10.99
C THR A 248 -5.39 10.26 -11.02
N THR A 249 -4.44 9.45 -11.46
CA THR A 249 -3.04 9.89 -11.65
C THR A 249 -2.92 11.04 -12.63
N GLN A 250 -3.88 11.19 -13.53
CA GLN A 250 -3.88 12.27 -14.53
C GLN A 250 -4.35 13.59 -13.97
N ASN A 251 -5.42 13.58 -13.13
CA ASN A 251 -5.99 14.82 -12.61
C ASN A 251 -5.60 15.14 -11.17
N GLU A 252 -4.93 14.23 -10.47
CA GLU A 252 -4.53 14.43 -9.07
C GLU A 252 -3.70 15.69 -8.88
N TYR A 253 -2.72 15.92 -9.75
CA TYR A 253 -1.88 17.09 -9.69
C TYR A 253 -2.67 18.38 -9.96
N GLU A 254 -3.63 18.38 -10.88
CA GLU A 254 -4.48 19.53 -11.15
C GLU A 254 -5.36 19.87 -9.96
N VAL A 255 -5.88 18.84 -9.27
CA VAL A 255 -6.82 19.02 -8.17
C VAL A 255 -6.12 19.31 -6.85
N LEU A 256 -5.04 18.60 -6.52
CA LEU A 256 -4.34 18.69 -5.23
C LEU A 256 -2.94 19.30 -5.34
N GLY A 257 -2.22 19.03 -6.41
CA GLY A 257 -0.81 19.41 -6.58
C GLY A 257 -0.59 20.75 -7.26
N SER A 258 -1.63 21.48 -7.66
CA SER A 258 -1.52 22.77 -8.31
C SER A 258 -0.73 23.76 -7.44
N THR A 259 0.05 24.62 -8.08
CA THR A 259 0.68 25.80 -7.46
C THR A 259 -0.16 27.07 -7.65
N ASP A 260 -1.25 27.01 -8.40
CA ASP A 260 -2.22 28.10 -8.54
C ASP A 260 -3.20 28.06 -7.37
N GLU A 261 -3.14 29.08 -6.52
CA GLU A 261 -4.01 29.19 -5.35
C GLU A 261 -5.51 29.25 -5.71
N ALA A 262 -5.88 29.77 -6.87
CA ALA A 262 -7.27 29.82 -7.31
C ALA A 262 -7.81 28.42 -7.61
N GLU A 263 -7.01 27.57 -8.24
CA GLU A 263 -7.39 26.17 -8.50
C GLU A 263 -7.42 25.37 -7.20
N LEU A 264 -6.44 25.55 -6.30
CA LEU A 264 -6.47 24.91 -4.98
C LEU A 264 -7.67 25.36 -4.14
N GLN A 265 -8.02 26.63 -4.20
CA GLN A 265 -9.21 27.15 -3.52
C GLN A 265 -10.51 26.51 -4.05
N LYS A 266 -10.61 26.34 -5.36
CA LYS A 266 -11.75 25.66 -6.00
C LYS A 266 -11.84 24.21 -5.56
N SER A 267 -10.73 23.48 -5.56
CA SER A 267 -10.66 22.09 -5.11
C SER A 267 -10.97 21.98 -3.61
N ASN A 268 -10.45 22.89 -2.78
CA ASN A 268 -10.74 22.96 -1.36
C ASN A 268 -12.23 23.23 -1.09
N LYS A 269 -12.87 24.17 -1.80
CA LYS A 269 -14.32 24.39 -1.67
C LYS A 269 -15.12 23.13 -1.92
N HIS A 270 -14.77 22.39 -2.96
CA HIS A 270 -15.42 21.13 -3.27
C HIS A 270 -15.16 20.07 -2.17
N ALA A 271 -13.93 19.95 -1.70
CA ALA A 271 -13.58 19.04 -0.62
C ALA A 271 -14.33 19.36 0.70
N VAL A 272 -14.46 20.64 1.05
CA VAL A 272 -15.23 21.09 2.23
C VAL A 272 -16.71 20.71 2.08
N LEU A 273 -17.32 20.96 0.92
CA LEU A 273 -18.70 20.58 0.67
C LEU A 273 -18.93 19.07 0.84
N LEU A 274 -18.05 18.25 0.25
CA LEU A 274 -18.11 16.79 0.39
C LEU A 274 -17.89 16.34 1.83
N MET A 275 -17.00 16.99 2.57
CA MET A 275 -16.81 16.74 4.00
C MET A 275 -18.11 16.95 4.77
N LEU A 276 -18.79 18.08 4.58
CA LEU A 276 -20.05 18.40 5.27
C LEU A 276 -21.17 17.45 4.90
N GLN A 277 -21.27 17.08 3.62
CA GLN A 277 -22.22 16.07 3.16
C GLN A 277 -21.94 14.69 3.80
N ASN A 278 -20.69 14.31 3.89
CA ASN A 278 -20.29 13.04 4.49
C ASN A 278 -20.70 12.98 5.99
N TYR A 279 -20.45 14.04 6.75
CA TYR A 279 -20.90 14.10 8.17
C TYR A 279 -22.40 13.97 8.30
N ASN A 280 -23.19 14.61 7.44
CA ASN A 280 -24.65 14.49 7.47
C ASN A 280 -25.09 13.06 7.15
N ASN A 281 -24.54 12.47 6.09
CA ASN A 281 -24.87 11.10 5.70
C ASN A 281 -24.57 10.09 6.81
N GLN A 282 -23.41 10.24 7.45
CA GLN A 282 -23.04 9.36 8.57
C GLN A 282 -23.97 9.51 9.75
N PHE A 283 -24.38 10.72 10.09
CA PHE A 283 -25.36 10.94 11.15
C PHE A 283 -26.71 10.31 10.82
N GLU A 284 -27.22 10.51 9.62
CA GLU A 284 -28.52 9.97 9.17
C GLU A 284 -28.53 8.44 9.11
N GLN A 285 -27.40 7.81 8.80
CA GLN A 285 -27.25 6.35 8.81
C GLN A 285 -27.09 5.76 10.21
N GLY A 286 -27.08 6.58 11.26
CA GLY A 286 -26.92 6.13 12.65
C GLY A 286 -25.50 5.68 12.99
N TYR A 287 -24.50 6.14 12.27
CA TYR A 287 -23.12 5.86 12.62
C TYR A 287 -22.77 6.39 14.00
N SER A 288 -22.09 5.57 14.77
CA SER A 288 -21.56 5.94 16.07
C SER A 288 -20.53 7.08 15.94
N TYR A 289 -20.19 7.70 17.06
CA TYR A 289 -19.11 8.68 17.18
C TYR A 289 -17.80 8.24 16.48
N TRP A 290 -17.46 6.95 16.55
CA TRP A 290 -16.30 6.38 15.87
C TRP A 290 -16.36 6.53 14.35
N GLY A 291 -17.52 6.32 13.73
CA GLY A 291 -17.71 6.54 12.30
C GLY A 291 -17.50 8.00 11.92
N LEU A 292 -18.06 8.94 12.69
CA LEU A 292 -17.85 10.37 12.49
C LEU A 292 -16.38 10.79 12.68
N ASN A 293 -15.70 10.22 13.68
CA ASN A 293 -14.30 10.51 13.94
C ASN A 293 -13.38 10.02 12.83
N SER A 294 -13.77 8.96 12.14
CA SER A 294 -13.02 8.43 10.98
C SER A 294 -13.26 9.22 9.68
N ALA A 295 -14.25 10.12 9.65
CA ALA A 295 -14.53 10.96 8.48
C ALA A 295 -13.36 11.91 8.20
N PHE A 296 -13.12 12.20 6.90
CA PHE A 296 -12.05 13.11 6.54
C PHE A 296 -12.36 14.56 6.94
N SER A 297 -11.32 15.32 7.22
CA SER A 297 -11.39 16.73 7.57
C SER A 297 -10.47 17.55 6.69
N VAL A 298 -10.99 18.66 6.19
CA VAL A 298 -10.22 19.67 5.45
C VAL A 298 -10.37 21.03 6.11
N PRO A 299 -9.33 21.84 6.16
CA PRO A 299 -9.41 23.19 6.72
C PRO A 299 -10.29 24.10 5.85
N MET A 300 -10.94 25.04 6.51
CA MET A 300 -11.61 26.15 5.86
C MET A 300 -10.68 27.36 5.88
N VAL A 301 -10.30 27.82 4.69
CA VAL A 301 -9.36 28.95 4.55
C VAL A 301 -10.09 30.26 4.80
N GLU A 302 -9.46 31.17 5.54
CA GLU A 302 -10.03 32.49 5.83
C GLU A 302 -10.23 33.31 4.54
N GLY A 303 -11.34 34.04 4.48
CA GLY A 303 -11.69 34.88 3.32
C GLY A 303 -12.30 34.11 2.14
N VAL A 304 -12.42 32.79 2.22
CA VAL A 304 -13.07 31.96 1.20
C VAL A 304 -14.56 31.83 1.53
N ASP A 305 -15.42 32.11 0.56
CA ASP A 305 -16.86 31.83 0.69
C ASP A 305 -17.14 30.39 0.26
N TYR A 306 -17.68 29.59 1.19
CA TYR A 306 -17.98 28.18 1.01
C TYR A 306 -19.47 27.93 0.84
N ASP A 307 -19.81 26.98 -0.03
CA ASP A 307 -21.11 26.38 -0.02
C ASP A 307 -21.20 25.41 1.17
N VAL A 308 -22.28 25.48 1.92
CA VAL A 308 -22.52 24.61 3.09
C VAL A 308 -23.88 23.96 2.98
N VAL A 309 -23.99 22.74 3.51
CA VAL A 309 -25.26 22.06 3.70
C VAL A 309 -25.73 22.24 5.14
N ALA A 310 -27.03 22.37 5.36
CA ALA A 310 -27.57 22.44 6.70
C ALA A 310 -27.17 21.19 7.49
N PRO A 311 -26.58 21.35 8.68
CA PRO A 311 -26.11 20.20 9.46
C PRO A 311 -27.30 19.39 10.01
N ALA A 312 -27.31 18.10 9.72
CA ALA A 312 -28.37 17.20 10.11
C ALA A 312 -28.64 17.21 11.63
N PHE A 313 -27.60 17.32 12.43
CA PHE A 313 -27.71 17.45 13.89
C PHE A 313 -28.58 18.64 14.34
N TRP A 314 -28.57 19.75 13.61
CA TRP A 314 -29.31 20.97 13.95
C TRP A 314 -30.74 20.96 13.41
N THR A 315 -30.92 20.33 12.24
CA THR A 315 -32.23 20.31 11.56
C THR A 315 -33.10 19.11 11.93
N ASN A 316 -32.51 18.04 12.48
CA ASN A 316 -33.24 16.85 12.92
C ASN A 316 -34.21 17.17 14.04
N SER A 317 -35.42 16.60 14.00
CA SER A 317 -36.47 16.86 14.96
C SER A 317 -36.17 16.43 16.41
N LEU A 318 -35.29 15.46 16.59
CA LEU A 318 -34.91 14.93 17.90
C LEU A 318 -33.72 15.71 18.49
N THR A 319 -32.63 15.88 17.73
CA THR A 319 -31.43 16.54 18.24
C THR A 319 -31.43 18.05 18.10
N GLY A 320 -32.20 18.59 17.14
CA GLY A 320 -32.28 20.01 16.87
C GLY A 320 -32.70 20.88 18.09
N PRO A 321 -33.69 20.50 18.93
CA PRO A 321 -34.04 21.24 20.12
C PRO A 321 -32.85 21.40 21.10
N MET A 322 -32.03 20.38 21.27
CA MET A 322 -30.83 20.44 22.13
C MET A 322 -29.79 21.45 21.60
N ILE A 323 -29.56 21.43 20.30
CA ILE A 323 -28.62 22.33 19.63
C ILE A 323 -29.13 23.78 19.65
N LYS A 324 -30.42 23.98 19.37
CA LYS A 324 -31.06 25.32 19.34
C LYS A 324 -31.04 26.02 20.69
N LYS A 325 -31.01 25.28 21.79
CA LYS A 325 -30.85 25.83 23.14
C LYS A 325 -29.60 26.72 23.24
N TYR A 326 -28.53 26.35 22.58
CA TYR A 326 -27.23 27.05 22.61
C TYR A 326 -27.01 27.96 21.42
N TYR A 327 -27.28 27.46 20.20
CA TYR A 327 -26.97 28.21 18.99
C TYR A 327 -28.15 28.97 18.39
N GLY A 328 -29.38 28.75 18.92
CA GLY A 328 -30.60 29.34 18.36
C GLY A 328 -31.00 28.65 17.04
N GLU A 329 -31.84 29.29 16.24
CA GLU A 329 -32.30 28.79 14.96
C GLU A 329 -31.17 28.75 13.94
N TYR A 330 -31.24 27.74 13.07
CA TYR A 330 -30.29 27.62 11.98
C TYR A 330 -30.38 28.79 11.01
N SER A 331 -29.23 29.27 10.57
CA SER A 331 -29.08 30.05 9.34
C SER A 331 -27.74 29.71 8.70
N GLU A 332 -27.70 29.74 7.39
CA GLU A 332 -26.49 29.43 6.62
C GLU A 332 -25.32 30.36 7.02
N ALA A 333 -25.57 31.66 7.11
CA ALA A 333 -24.56 32.64 7.50
C ALA A 333 -23.99 32.36 8.91
N LYS A 334 -24.87 31.95 9.86
CA LYS A 334 -24.43 31.55 11.20
C LYS A 334 -23.57 30.33 11.16
N TYR A 335 -23.98 29.30 10.44
CA TYR A 335 -23.20 28.06 10.32
C TYR A 335 -21.84 28.25 9.65
N LYS A 336 -21.78 28.98 8.52
CA LYS A 336 -20.52 29.40 7.91
C LYS A 336 -19.58 30.08 8.90
N LYS A 337 -20.12 31.01 9.68
CA LYS A 337 -19.34 31.74 10.70
C LYS A 337 -18.85 30.84 11.82
N MET A 338 -19.66 29.89 12.28
CA MET A 338 -19.27 28.88 13.27
C MET A 338 -18.10 28.04 12.76
N LEU A 339 -18.20 27.50 11.55
CA LEU A 339 -17.16 26.67 10.94
C LEU A 339 -15.84 27.45 10.81
N GLN A 340 -15.88 28.69 10.35
CA GLN A 340 -14.69 29.56 10.24
C GLN A 340 -14.04 29.81 11.60
N ILE A 341 -14.83 30.16 12.61
CA ILE A 341 -14.31 30.42 13.95
C ILE A 341 -13.70 29.14 14.56
N ALA A 342 -14.39 28.01 14.45
CA ALA A 342 -13.95 26.76 15.05
C ALA A 342 -12.69 26.21 14.36
N SER A 343 -12.63 26.23 13.04
CA SER A 343 -11.44 25.77 12.30
C SER A 343 -10.17 26.60 12.58
N SER A 344 -10.32 27.87 12.94
CA SER A 344 -9.19 28.75 13.31
C SER A 344 -8.83 28.71 14.80
N SER A 345 -9.69 28.13 15.64
CA SER A 345 -9.57 28.18 17.10
C SER A 345 -9.29 26.83 17.75
N VAL A 346 -9.53 25.72 17.04
CA VAL A 346 -9.40 24.37 17.55
C VAL A 346 -8.52 23.55 16.61
N ASP A 347 -7.37 23.11 17.10
CA ASP A 347 -6.48 22.26 16.32
C ASP A 347 -7.16 20.92 16.00
N GLY A 348 -7.02 20.47 14.74
CA GLY A 348 -7.64 19.24 14.26
C GLY A 348 -9.19 19.27 14.27
N PHE A 349 -9.80 20.46 14.25
CA PHE A 349 -11.25 20.63 14.28
C PHE A 349 -11.97 19.83 13.19
N LYS A 350 -13.03 19.17 13.59
CA LYS A 350 -13.98 18.49 12.71
C LYS A 350 -15.40 19.05 12.90
N PRO A 351 -16.16 19.31 11.83
CA PRO A 351 -17.48 19.96 11.93
C PRO A 351 -18.48 19.31 12.88
N PHE A 352 -18.45 17.98 13.01
CA PHE A 352 -19.39 17.29 13.92
C PHE A 352 -19.15 17.63 15.39
N GLN A 353 -17.96 18.10 15.76
CA GLN A 353 -17.62 18.51 17.12
C GLN A 353 -18.49 19.68 17.64
N LEU A 354 -19.08 20.44 16.71
CA LEU A 354 -20.07 21.47 17.06
C LEU A 354 -21.41 20.90 17.54
N PHE A 355 -21.63 19.61 17.36
CA PHE A 355 -22.91 18.94 17.59
C PHE A 355 -22.72 17.69 18.46
N PRO A 356 -22.36 17.85 19.74
CA PRO A 356 -22.02 16.74 20.64
C PRO A 356 -23.27 16.00 21.13
N VAL A 357 -24.09 15.54 20.21
CA VAL A 357 -25.33 14.79 20.45
C VAL A 357 -25.31 13.52 19.63
N LYS A 358 -25.95 12.48 20.13
CA LYS A 358 -26.13 11.21 19.42
C LYS A 358 -27.56 10.73 19.53
N LEU A 359 -27.97 9.87 18.62
CA LEU A 359 -29.20 9.12 18.69
C LEU A 359 -28.90 7.73 19.23
N ILE A 360 -29.60 7.32 20.27
CA ILE A 360 -29.48 5.97 20.81
C ILE A 360 -30.83 5.28 20.59
N TRP A 361 -30.77 4.06 20.07
CA TRP A 361 -31.92 3.20 19.97
C TRP A 361 -32.34 2.75 21.37
N ASP A 362 -33.58 2.98 21.71
CA ASP A 362 -34.20 2.51 22.95
C ASP A 362 -35.12 1.31 22.64
N ASP A 363 -34.69 0.13 23.06
CA ASP A 363 -35.45 -1.10 22.83
C ASP A 363 -36.80 -1.12 23.53
N ALA A 364 -36.97 -0.38 24.64
CA ALA A 364 -38.21 -0.34 25.37
C ALA A 364 -39.30 0.47 24.64
N SER A 365 -38.90 1.58 24.04
CA SER A 365 -39.81 2.44 23.26
C SER A 365 -39.80 2.13 21.76
N MET A 366 -38.87 1.31 21.31
CA MET A 366 -38.63 1.03 19.87
C MET A 366 -38.42 2.30 19.04
N THR A 367 -37.75 3.30 19.63
CA THR A 367 -37.49 4.61 19.01
C THR A 367 -36.05 5.10 19.26
N ASN A 368 -35.61 6.03 18.42
CA ASN A 368 -34.36 6.74 18.68
C ASN A 368 -34.57 7.84 19.70
N THR A 369 -33.72 7.89 20.71
CA THR A 369 -33.71 8.92 21.77
C THR A 369 -32.46 9.79 21.64
N PRO A 370 -32.56 11.12 21.58
CA PRO A 370 -31.40 12.00 21.51
C PRO A 370 -30.81 12.17 22.93
N MET A 371 -29.47 12.15 22.97
CA MET A 371 -28.77 12.41 24.22
C MET A 371 -27.45 13.14 23.94
N TRP A 372 -26.91 13.82 24.95
CA TRP A 372 -25.58 14.40 24.88
C TRP A 372 -24.55 13.29 24.77
N ASP A 373 -23.60 13.49 23.86
CA ASP A 373 -22.52 12.54 23.68
C ASP A 373 -21.51 12.64 24.83
N THR A 374 -21.41 11.59 25.63
CA THR A 374 -20.48 11.49 26.76
C THR A 374 -19.09 10.91 26.36
N ASP A 375 -19.01 10.31 25.17
CA ASP A 375 -17.80 9.67 24.65
C ASP A 375 -17.01 10.59 23.72
N ALA A 376 -17.46 11.84 23.59
CA ALA A 376 -16.80 12.83 22.77
C ALA A 376 -15.39 13.09 23.27
N ASN A 377 -14.46 12.25 22.87
CA ASN A 377 -13.02 12.38 23.13
C ASN A 377 -12.45 13.52 22.26
N LEU A 378 -12.98 14.70 22.52
CA LEU A 378 -12.53 15.94 21.91
C LEU A 378 -11.43 16.43 22.80
N ASN A 379 -10.30 16.21 22.93
CA ASN A 379 -9.25 16.83 23.76
C ASN A 379 -9.75 17.73 24.93
N TRP A 380 -11.01 17.65 25.27
CA TRP A 380 -11.78 18.42 26.24
C TRP A 380 -12.30 17.45 27.31
N THR A 381 -12.04 17.74 28.53
CA THR A 381 -12.46 16.96 29.70
C THR A 381 -13.95 17.13 30.02
N TYR A 382 -14.75 17.64 29.08
CA TYR A 382 -16.13 18.03 29.31
C TYR A 382 -17.13 17.06 28.70
N MET A 383 -18.27 16.89 29.34
CA MET A 383 -19.43 16.22 28.77
C MET A 383 -19.98 16.97 27.56
N GLY A 384 -20.70 16.30 26.67
CA GLY A 384 -21.16 16.86 25.39
C GLY A 384 -21.93 18.18 25.53
N GLU A 385 -22.77 18.34 26.57
CA GLU A 385 -23.48 19.59 26.82
C GLU A 385 -22.55 20.74 27.25
N GLN A 386 -21.48 20.45 27.94
CA GLN A 386 -20.46 21.46 28.27
C GLN A 386 -19.62 21.84 27.04
N VAL A 387 -19.33 20.90 26.15
CA VAL A 387 -18.60 21.18 24.89
C VAL A 387 -19.36 22.17 24.02
N ILE A 388 -20.67 21.98 23.81
CA ILE A 388 -21.48 22.92 23.03
C ILE A 388 -21.53 24.31 23.68
N TYR A 389 -21.60 24.37 25.02
CA TYR A 389 -21.58 25.64 25.73
C TYR A 389 -20.23 26.37 25.60
N GLU A 390 -19.10 25.66 25.65
CA GLU A 390 -17.78 26.24 25.39
C GLU A 390 -17.69 26.82 23.98
N PHE A 391 -18.16 26.10 22.96
CA PHE A 391 -18.25 26.63 21.59
C PHE A 391 -19.18 27.84 21.50
N TYR A 392 -20.35 27.79 22.15
CA TYR A 392 -21.27 28.93 22.22
C TYR A 392 -20.57 30.19 22.77
N LYS A 393 -19.82 30.09 23.88
CA LYS A 393 -19.07 31.22 24.43
C LYS A 393 -18.09 31.83 23.40
N ILE A 394 -17.34 30.98 22.70
CA ILE A 394 -16.43 31.44 21.67
C ILE A 394 -17.16 32.14 20.53
N PHE A 395 -18.27 31.57 20.07
CA PHE A 395 -19.07 32.14 18.99
C PHE A 395 -19.77 33.44 19.41
N LYS A 396 -20.32 33.45 20.60
CA LYS A 396 -20.97 34.64 21.14
C LYS A 396 -19.99 35.80 21.29
N GLN A 397 -18.75 35.53 21.70
CA GLN A 397 -17.70 36.52 21.80
C GLN A 397 -17.28 37.06 20.41
N LYS A 398 -17.11 36.19 19.43
CA LYS A 398 -16.58 36.56 18.10
C LYS A 398 -17.66 37.05 17.13
N ALA A 399 -18.93 36.70 17.33
CA ALA A 399 -20.05 37.05 16.46
C ALA A 399 -21.33 37.26 17.27
N PRO A 400 -21.38 38.29 18.19
CA PRO A 400 -22.44 38.42 19.20
C PRO A 400 -23.86 38.52 18.64
N SER A 401 -24.02 39.12 17.47
CA SER A 401 -25.35 39.31 16.85
C SER A 401 -25.94 38.01 16.25
N LEU A 402 -25.15 36.99 16.04
CA LEU A 402 -25.62 35.73 15.44
C LEU A 402 -26.12 34.70 16.46
N PHE A 403 -25.82 34.88 17.74
CA PHE A 403 -26.10 33.89 18.78
C PHE A 403 -27.00 34.46 19.86
N PRO A 404 -27.88 33.64 20.48
CA PRO A 404 -28.83 34.13 21.47
C PRO A 404 -28.10 34.68 22.70
N ASP A 405 -28.79 35.61 23.39
CA ASP A 405 -28.43 36.13 24.71
C ASP A 405 -29.00 35.24 25.83
N GLY A 406 -28.39 35.31 27.00
CA GLY A 406 -28.93 34.68 28.20
C GLY A 406 -28.83 33.15 28.25
N VAL A 407 -28.02 32.54 27.40
CA VAL A 407 -27.75 31.10 27.48
C VAL A 407 -26.95 30.81 28.76
N THR A 408 -27.46 29.91 29.58
CA THR A 408 -26.86 29.50 30.86
C THR A 408 -25.94 28.29 30.66
N ALA A 409 -24.90 28.20 31.49
CA ALA A 409 -24.08 27.02 31.57
C ALA A 409 -24.92 25.79 31.94
N PRO A 410 -24.60 24.60 31.40
CA PRO A 410 -25.19 23.36 31.89
C PRO A 410 -24.88 23.19 33.38
N ALA A 411 -25.78 22.52 34.11
CA ALA A 411 -25.54 22.22 35.51
C ALA A 411 -24.31 21.27 35.60
N ASP A 412 -23.42 21.54 36.54
CA ASP A 412 -22.31 20.60 36.85
C ASP A 412 -22.94 19.30 37.39
N GLU A 413 -23.04 18.27 36.55
CA GLU A 413 -23.32 16.95 37.07
C GLU A 413 -22.07 16.45 37.82
N PRO A 414 -22.25 15.98 39.09
CA PRO A 414 -21.14 15.41 39.83
C PRO A 414 -20.61 14.19 39.07
N GLN A 415 -19.35 14.23 38.68
CA GLN A 415 -18.68 13.07 38.11
C GLN A 415 -18.65 11.96 39.19
N GLU A 416 -19.44 10.92 39.02
CA GLU A 416 -19.23 9.68 39.75
C GLU A 416 -17.86 9.17 39.35
N LYS A 417 -16.92 9.25 40.29
CA LYS A 417 -15.61 8.61 40.17
C LYS A 417 -15.83 7.10 40.13
N GLN A 418 -15.73 6.50 38.97
CA GLN A 418 -15.49 5.06 38.83
C GLN A 418 -14.03 4.72 39.04
#